data_ce1f4a32d92f7c7321233b445e887554
#
_entry.id   ce1f4a32d92f7c7321233b445e887554
#
_cell.length_a   1.000
_cell.length_b   1.000
_cell.length_c   1.000
_cell.angle_alpha   90.00
_cell.angle_beta   90.00
_cell.angle_gamma   90.00
#
_symmetry.space_group_name_H-M   'P 1'
#
loop_
_entity.id
_entity.type
_entity.pdbx_description
1 polymer ?
#
loop_
_entity_poly.entity_id
_entity_poly.type
_entity_poly.pdbx_seq_one_letter_code
_entity_poly.pdbx_strand_id
1 'polypeptide(L)'
;NRDNNEDYVGNGSNGEMQCFILADGLGGHGRGEVASQLVVEEGINLLSKYNDLERYVSKAFEIAQEKLLKYQNLQHAKNESTEVILALNGQQAVWGHVGDSRLYVFKGHKVKKRTMDHSYVQNLCRAGRIKEKDIRNHPDRNVVLRVMGIQWDKPAYEMADSIKLKK
;
A
#
# COMPACT_ATOMS: atom_id res chain seq x y z
N ASN A 1 -22.73 6.26 -2.74
CA ASN A 1 -21.82 7.40 -2.59
C ASN A 1 -21.35 7.42 -1.15
N ARG A 2 -20.05 7.38 -0.90
CA ARG A 2 -19.48 7.69 0.41
C ARG A 2 -19.47 9.21 0.53
N ASP A 3 -19.83 9.75 1.69
CA ASP A 3 -19.88 11.21 1.91
C ASP A 3 -18.47 11.82 2.04
N ASN A 4 -17.46 11.00 2.37
CA ASN A 4 -16.05 11.40 2.49
C ASN A 4 -15.15 10.53 1.62
N ASN A 5 -14.14 11.15 1.03
CA ASN A 5 -13.02 10.44 0.40
C ASN A 5 -12.01 10.05 1.49
N GLU A 6 -11.76 8.76 1.64
CA GLU A 6 -10.80 8.21 2.60
C GLU A 6 -9.45 7.86 1.95
N ASP A 7 -9.31 8.08 0.62
CA ASP A 7 -8.05 7.91 -0.08
C ASP A 7 -7.09 9.08 0.20
N TYR A 8 -5.80 8.76 0.28
CA TYR A 8 -4.74 9.75 0.37
C TYR A 8 -3.57 9.39 -0.54
N VAL A 9 -3.00 10.39 -1.19
CA VAL A 9 -1.82 10.22 -2.06
C VAL A 9 -0.78 11.28 -1.74
N GLY A 10 0.48 10.91 -1.89
CA GLY A 10 1.57 11.84 -1.73
C GLY A 10 2.84 11.38 -2.45
N ASN A 11 3.75 12.31 -2.60
CA ASN A 11 5.06 12.05 -3.18
C ASN A 11 6.14 12.88 -2.49
N GLY A 12 7.38 12.45 -2.62
CA GLY A 12 8.53 13.14 -2.07
C GLY A 12 9.81 12.86 -2.86
N SER A 13 10.80 13.70 -2.64
CA SER A 13 12.15 13.54 -3.20
C SER A 13 13.19 14.00 -2.18
N ASN A 14 14.32 13.28 -2.10
CA ASN A 14 15.50 13.72 -1.34
C ASN A 14 16.67 14.12 -2.25
N GLY A 15 16.42 14.28 -3.55
CA GLY A 15 17.42 14.57 -4.58
C GLY A 15 17.96 13.33 -5.28
N GLU A 16 18.11 12.20 -4.59
CA GLU A 16 18.60 10.93 -5.16
C GLU A 16 17.46 9.95 -5.39
N MET A 17 16.53 9.88 -4.48
CA MET A 17 15.36 9.02 -4.53
C MET A 17 14.06 9.82 -4.58
N GLN A 18 13.06 9.21 -5.19
CA GLN A 18 11.69 9.71 -5.22
C GLN A 18 10.77 8.62 -4.69
N CYS A 19 9.71 9.02 -4.00
CA CYS A 19 8.65 8.11 -3.58
C CYS A 19 7.28 8.61 -4.04
N PHE A 20 6.38 7.67 -4.29
CA PHE A 20 4.98 7.88 -4.58
C PHE A 20 4.20 6.90 -3.72
N ILE A 21 3.28 7.40 -2.91
CA ILE A 21 2.56 6.60 -1.94
C ILE A 21 1.06 6.85 -2.11
N LEU A 22 0.30 5.77 -2.10
CA LEU A 22 -1.16 5.79 -2.15
C LEU A 22 -1.69 4.91 -1.04
N ALA A 23 -2.73 5.38 -0.35
CA ALA A 23 -3.43 4.66 0.69
C ALA A 23 -4.94 4.86 0.55
N ASP A 24 -5.72 3.79 0.72
CA ASP A 24 -7.19 3.78 0.78
C ASP A 24 -7.57 3.49 2.24
N GLY A 25 -8.14 4.47 2.89
CA GLY A 25 -8.55 4.39 4.29
C GLY A 25 -9.76 3.50 4.48
N LEU A 26 -9.71 2.67 5.52
CA LEU A 26 -10.75 1.75 5.91
C LEU A 26 -11.20 2.09 7.34
N GLY A 27 -12.44 2.47 7.48
CA GLY A 27 -13.00 2.78 8.81
C GLY A 27 -14.41 3.34 8.69
N GLY A 28 -15.30 2.91 9.56
CA GLY A 28 -16.61 3.51 9.65
C GLY A 28 -16.54 4.92 10.25
N HIS A 29 -17.41 5.84 9.79
CA HIS A 29 -17.59 7.18 10.36
C HIS A 29 -16.41 8.16 10.17
N GLY A 30 -15.78 8.18 8.99
CA GLY A 30 -14.78 9.20 8.62
C GLY A 30 -13.42 9.06 9.33
N ARG A 31 -13.07 7.86 9.77
CA ARG A 31 -11.80 7.59 10.45
C ARG A 31 -10.73 6.95 9.56
N GLY A 32 -11.13 6.45 8.38
CA GLY A 32 -10.20 5.89 7.39
C GLY A 32 -9.26 6.95 6.81
N GLU A 33 -9.76 8.18 6.62
CA GLU A 33 -8.96 9.31 6.12
C GLU A 33 -7.75 9.63 7.00
N VAL A 34 -7.88 9.49 8.33
CA VAL A 34 -6.78 9.72 9.27
C VAL A 34 -5.70 8.64 9.11
N ALA A 35 -6.10 7.38 8.93
CA ALA A 35 -5.16 6.29 8.74
C ALA A 35 -4.41 6.43 7.41
N SER A 36 -5.11 6.68 6.31
CA SER A 36 -4.50 6.84 4.99
C SER A 36 -3.55 8.04 4.95
N GLN A 37 -3.96 9.17 5.52
CA GLN A 37 -3.09 10.35 5.62
C GLN A 37 -1.83 10.06 6.44
N LEU A 38 -1.99 9.44 7.62
CA LEU A 38 -0.87 9.14 8.51
C LEU A 38 0.19 8.25 7.81
N VAL A 39 -0.23 7.15 7.20
CA VAL A 39 0.73 6.22 6.58
C VAL A 39 1.47 6.86 5.40
N VAL A 40 0.79 7.67 4.60
CA VAL A 40 1.41 8.38 3.47
C VAL A 40 2.40 9.43 3.96
N GLU A 41 2.02 10.29 4.90
CA GLU A 41 2.88 11.35 5.42
C GLU A 41 4.12 10.78 6.12
N GLU A 42 3.97 9.70 6.89
CA GLU A 42 5.11 9.02 7.50
C GLU A 42 6.09 8.46 6.48
N GLY A 43 5.59 7.83 5.41
CA GLY A 43 6.44 7.35 4.33
C GLY A 43 7.24 8.48 3.68
N ILE A 44 6.60 9.61 3.38
CA ILE A 44 7.26 10.78 2.79
C ILE A 44 8.32 11.35 3.73
N ASN A 45 8.00 11.52 5.01
CA ASN A 45 8.90 12.08 6.01
C ASN A 45 10.15 11.22 6.24
N LEU A 46 10.05 9.91 6.03
CA LEU A 46 11.18 8.99 6.19
C LEU A 46 12.17 9.01 5.03
N LEU A 47 11.78 9.51 3.85
CA LEU A 47 12.61 9.44 2.65
C LEU A 47 13.99 10.07 2.83
N SER A 48 14.09 11.18 3.57
CA SER A 48 15.35 11.88 3.82
C SER A 48 16.36 11.11 4.68
N LYS A 49 15.92 10.05 5.37
CA LYS A 49 16.74 9.24 6.27
C LYS A 49 17.37 8.03 5.61
N TYR A 50 17.03 7.75 4.34
CA TYR A 50 17.46 6.56 3.63
C TYR A 50 18.06 6.90 2.27
N ASN A 51 18.99 6.05 1.82
CA ASN A 51 19.62 6.11 0.51
C ASN A 51 19.53 4.79 -0.27
N ASP A 52 18.89 3.78 0.32
CA ASP A 52 18.63 2.48 -0.27
C ASP A 52 17.13 2.29 -0.46
N LEU A 53 16.70 1.94 -1.69
CA LEU A 53 15.29 1.86 -2.06
C LEU A 53 14.54 0.76 -1.29
N GLU A 54 15.12 -0.43 -1.19
CA GLU A 54 14.47 -1.58 -0.54
C GLU A 54 14.33 -1.33 0.95
N ARG A 55 15.40 -0.83 1.57
CA ARG A 55 15.39 -0.50 3.00
C ARG A 55 14.41 0.61 3.31
N TYR A 56 14.33 1.64 2.45
CA TYR A 56 13.36 2.71 2.60
C TYR A 56 11.93 2.16 2.57
N VAL A 57 11.55 1.38 1.54
CA VAL A 57 10.19 0.89 1.39
C VAL A 57 9.79 0.00 2.56
N SER A 58 10.65 -0.93 2.99
CA SER A 58 10.34 -1.81 4.14
C SER A 58 10.18 -1.01 5.42
N LYS A 59 11.05 -0.05 5.69
CA LYS A 59 10.98 0.79 6.89
C LYS A 59 9.81 1.75 6.88
N ALA A 60 9.40 2.23 5.71
CA ALA A 60 8.21 3.07 5.59
C ALA A 60 6.96 2.30 6.06
N PHE A 61 6.76 1.05 5.64
CA PHE A 61 5.67 0.22 6.16
C PHE A 61 5.77 -0.04 7.66
N GLU A 62 6.94 -0.46 8.15
CA GLU A 62 7.13 -0.82 9.56
C GLU A 62 6.87 0.37 10.50
N ILE A 63 7.43 1.54 10.19
CA ILE A 63 7.31 2.73 11.03
C ILE A 63 5.90 3.35 10.93
N ALA A 64 5.30 3.36 9.73
CA ALA A 64 3.93 3.82 9.58
C ALA A 64 2.95 2.92 10.37
N GLN A 65 3.14 1.60 10.35
CA GLN A 65 2.36 0.65 11.13
C GLN A 65 2.47 0.92 12.64
N GLU A 66 3.70 1.08 13.14
CA GLU A 66 3.94 1.39 14.56
C GLU A 66 3.24 2.67 15.00
N LYS A 67 3.35 3.73 14.20
CA LYS A 67 2.71 5.02 14.49
C LYS A 67 1.20 4.95 14.42
N LEU A 68 0.65 4.22 13.45
CA LEU A 68 -0.79 4.05 13.33
C LEU A 68 -1.36 3.27 14.52
N LEU A 69 -0.73 2.18 14.95
CA LEU A 69 -1.13 1.43 16.14
C LEU A 69 -1.04 2.28 17.41
N LYS A 70 0.00 3.09 17.54
CA LYS A 70 0.14 4.02 18.65
C LYS A 70 -0.98 5.07 18.66
N TYR A 71 -1.30 5.64 17.50
CA TYR A 71 -2.41 6.57 17.33
C TYR A 71 -3.75 5.93 17.73
N GLN A 72 -4.03 4.72 17.26
CA GLN A 72 -5.25 3.98 17.61
C GLN A 72 -5.38 3.77 19.13
N ASN A 73 -4.30 3.38 19.80
CA ASN A 73 -4.29 3.18 21.25
C ASN A 73 -4.57 4.49 22.01
N LEU A 74 -3.96 5.60 21.60
CA LEU A 74 -4.13 6.90 22.24
C LEU A 74 -5.53 7.48 22.02
N GLN A 75 -6.12 7.25 20.85
CA GLN A 75 -7.41 7.81 20.46
C GLN A 75 -8.58 6.85 20.66
N HIS A 76 -8.34 5.64 21.16
CA HIS A 76 -9.33 4.56 21.22
C HIS A 76 -10.06 4.36 19.87
N ALA A 77 -9.30 4.44 18.77
CA ALA A 77 -9.80 4.37 17.41
C ALA A 77 -9.51 3.01 16.77
N LYS A 78 -10.31 2.66 15.77
CA LYS A 78 -10.11 1.49 14.91
C LYS A 78 -10.15 1.99 13.45
N ASN A 79 -9.08 2.58 13.02
CA ASN A 79 -8.90 3.08 11.66
C ASN A 79 -7.76 2.33 10.99
N GLU A 80 -8.02 1.83 9.83
CA GLU A 80 -7.13 0.99 9.04
C GLU A 80 -6.88 1.62 7.68
N SER A 81 -5.90 1.13 6.96
CA SER A 81 -5.63 1.59 5.59
C SER A 81 -4.93 0.53 4.77
N THR A 82 -5.14 0.54 3.47
CA THR A 82 -4.19 -0.05 2.51
C THR A 82 -2.99 0.87 2.38
N GLU A 83 -1.91 0.37 1.79
CA GLU A 83 -0.79 1.22 1.40
C GLU A 83 -0.02 0.61 0.23
N VAL A 84 0.31 1.43 -0.75
CA VAL A 84 1.22 1.11 -1.86
C VAL A 84 2.33 2.15 -1.88
N ILE A 85 3.57 1.70 -1.85
CA ILE A 85 4.75 2.55 -1.90
C ILE A 85 5.57 2.19 -3.13
N LEU A 86 5.82 3.16 -4.00
CA LEU A 86 6.80 3.10 -5.08
C LEU A 86 7.97 4.00 -4.71
N ALA A 87 9.17 3.46 -4.71
CA ALA A 87 10.41 4.22 -4.59
C ALA A 87 11.28 4.00 -5.82
N LEU A 88 11.89 5.06 -6.33
CA LEU A 88 12.75 4.99 -7.49
C LEU A 88 13.93 5.98 -7.38
N ASN A 89 15.01 5.60 -8.05
CA ASN A 89 16.12 6.48 -8.32
C ASN A 89 16.41 6.49 -9.81
N GLY A 90 16.97 7.19 -10.53
CA GLY A 90 17.10 7.22 -12.00
C GLY A 90 17.46 5.90 -12.69
N GLN A 91 17.74 4.82 -11.96
CA GLN A 91 18.19 3.52 -12.49
C GLN A 91 17.29 2.35 -12.09
N GLN A 92 16.67 2.41 -10.94
CA GLN A 92 15.91 1.31 -10.36
C GLN A 92 14.58 1.79 -9.78
N ALA A 93 13.61 0.88 -9.72
CA ALA A 93 12.39 1.03 -8.98
C ALA A 93 12.14 -0.19 -8.08
N VAL A 94 11.66 0.08 -6.88
CA VAL A 94 11.22 -0.89 -5.88
C VAL A 94 9.85 -0.48 -5.41
N TRP A 95 8.97 -1.43 -5.15
CA TRP A 95 7.66 -1.15 -4.56
C TRP A 95 7.26 -2.23 -3.57
N GLY A 96 6.34 -1.88 -2.72
CA GLY A 96 5.66 -2.79 -1.83
C GLY A 96 4.20 -2.40 -1.68
N HIS A 97 3.39 -3.30 -1.16
CA HIS A 97 1.98 -3.03 -0.89
C HIS A 97 1.44 -3.86 0.27
N VAL A 98 0.38 -3.35 0.86
CA VAL A 98 -0.51 -4.04 1.77
C VAL A 98 -1.95 -3.67 1.43
N GLY A 99 -2.81 -4.66 1.25
CA GLY A 99 -4.20 -4.46 0.86
C GLY A 99 -4.49 -4.75 -0.61
N ASP A 100 -5.53 -4.12 -1.14
CA ASP A 100 -6.06 -4.33 -2.49
C ASP A 100 -5.91 -3.11 -3.42
N SER A 101 -5.24 -2.06 -2.94
CA SER A 101 -4.74 -1.00 -3.82
C SER A 101 -3.61 -1.51 -4.70
N ARG A 102 -3.57 -1.09 -5.96
CA ARG A 102 -2.75 -1.76 -6.98
C ARG A 102 -1.71 -0.85 -7.61
N LEU A 103 -0.53 -1.42 -7.85
CA LEU A 103 0.50 -0.88 -8.72
C LEU A 103 0.61 -1.71 -9.99
N TYR A 104 0.67 -1.03 -11.13
CA TYR A 104 0.85 -1.65 -12.45
C TYR A 104 2.14 -1.16 -13.10
N VAL A 105 2.88 -2.09 -13.72
CA VAL A 105 4.02 -1.78 -14.57
C VAL A 105 3.64 -2.08 -16.02
N PHE A 106 3.71 -1.07 -16.87
CA PHE A 106 3.45 -1.18 -18.31
C PHE A 106 4.75 -1.16 -19.09
N LYS A 107 4.76 -1.88 -20.22
CA LYS A 107 5.76 -1.73 -21.28
C LYS A 107 5.02 -1.57 -22.61
N GLY A 108 5.07 -0.37 -23.16
CA GLY A 108 4.16 0.03 -24.23
C GLY A 108 2.71 -0.08 -23.72
N HIS A 109 1.86 -0.77 -24.48
CA HIS A 109 0.44 -0.96 -24.13
C HIS A 109 0.14 -2.23 -23.32
N LYS A 110 1.18 -2.95 -22.85
CA LYS A 110 1.00 -4.23 -22.14
C LYS A 110 1.37 -4.12 -20.68
N VAL A 111 0.49 -4.64 -19.81
CA VAL A 111 0.81 -4.85 -18.40
C VAL A 111 1.89 -5.90 -18.29
N LYS A 112 3.00 -5.58 -17.64
CA LYS A 112 4.13 -6.49 -17.39
C LYS A 112 4.12 -7.06 -15.99
N LYS A 113 3.77 -6.23 -15.03
CA LYS A 113 3.64 -6.63 -13.62
C LYS A 113 2.45 -5.92 -13.00
N ARG A 114 1.88 -6.53 -12.00
CA ARG A 114 0.82 -5.98 -11.14
C ARG A 114 0.99 -6.53 -9.73
N THR A 115 0.71 -5.73 -8.73
CA THR A 115 0.57 -6.21 -7.35
C THR A 115 -0.65 -7.14 -7.25
N MET A 116 -0.55 -8.16 -6.41
CA MET A 116 -1.64 -9.11 -6.17
C MET A 116 -2.38 -8.72 -4.89
N ASP A 117 -3.67 -8.51 -5.00
CA ASP A 117 -4.50 -8.04 -3.89
C ASP A 117 -4.41 -8.96 -2.68
N HIS A 118 -4.29 -8.39 -1.51
CA HIS A 118 -4.47 -9.10 -0.24
C HIS A 118 -5.97 -9.14 0.10
N SER A 119 -6.76 -9.79 -0.75
CA SER A 119 -8.22 -9.88 -0.63
C SER A 119 -8.70 -11.33 -0.65
N TYR A 120 -9.89 -11.54 -0.10
CA TYR A 120 -10.53 -12.86 -0.10
C TYR A 120 -10.74 -13.40 -1.51
N VAL A 121 -11.25 -12.57 -2.41
CA VAL A 121 -11.52 -12.98 -3.80
C VAL A 121 -10.25 -13.29 -4.59
N GLN A 122 -9.15 -12.58 -4.33
CA GLN A 122 -7.86 -12.91 -4.93
C GLN A 122 -7.34 -14.28 -4.45
N ASN A 123 -7.57 -14.62 -3.19
CA ASN A 123 -7.24 -15.95 -2.66
C ASN A 123 -8.11 -17.05 -3.30
N LEU A 124 -9.39 -16.80 -3.53
CA LEU A 124 -10.27 -17.72 -4.28
C LEU A 124 -9.76 -17.93 -5.72
N CYS A 125 -9.35 -16.86 -6.38
CA CYS A 125 -8.77 -16.92 -7.72
C CYS A 125 -7.47 -17.74 -7.74
N ARG A 126 -6.57 -17.49 -6.80
CA ARG A 126 -5.31 -18.24 -6.65
C ARG A 126 -5.54 -19.73 -6.37
N ALA A 127 -6.58 -20.05 -5.62
CA ALA A 127 -7.01 -21.42 -5.35
C ALA A 127 -7.77 -22.08 -6.52
N GLY A 128 -7.96 -21.38 -7.64
CA GLY A 128 -8.66 -21.87 -8.82
C GLY A 128 -10.20 -22.01 -8.65
N ARG A 129 -10.76 -21.42 -7.58
CA ARG A 129 -12.20 -21.49 -7.29
C ARG A 129 -13.02 -20.51 -8.11
N ILE A 130 -12.43 -19.37 -8.51
CA ILE A 130 -13.01 -18.39 -9.41
C ILE A 130 -11.97 -17.97 -10.44
N LYS A 131 -12.42 -17.38 -11.56
CA LYS A 131 -11.54 -16.80 -12.57
C LYS A 131 -11.28 -15.32 -12.25
N GLU A 132 -10.17 -14.76 -12.73
CA GLU A 132 -9.83 -13.35 -12.50
C GLU A 132 -10.94 -12.39 -12.97
N LYS A 133 -11.62 -12.70 -14.09
CA LYS A 133 -12.76 -11.91 -14.60
C LYS A 133 -13.97 -11.86 -13.64
N ASP A 134 -14.08 -12.83 -12.73
CA ASP A 134 -15.22 -12.96 -11.82
C ASP A 134 -15.00 -12.12 -10.53
N ILE A 135 -13.76 -11.70 -10.25
CA ILE A 135 -13.39 -10.92 -9.06
C ILE A 135 -14.22 -9.65 -8.95
N ARG A 136 -14.36 -8.91 -10.05
CA ARG A 136 -15.05 -7.60 -10.05
C ARG A 136 -16.52 -7.68 -9.61
N ASN A 137 -17.20 -8.77 -9.91
CA ASN A 137 -18.63 -8.94 -9.64
C ASN A 137 -18.91 -9.89 -8.47
N HIS A 138 -17.86 -10.34 -7.76
CA HIS A 138 -18.03 -11.23 -6.61
C HIS A 138 -18.68 -10.49 -5.44
N PRO A 139 -19.62 -11.11 -4.68
CA PRO A 139 -20.25 -10.46 -3.53
C PRO A 139 -19.24 -10.01 -2.46
N ASP A 140 -18.19 -10.80 -2.23
CA ASP A 140 -17.15 -10.51 -1.24
C ASP A 140 -15.94 -9.76 -1.81
N ARG A 141 -16.08 -9.07 -2.94
CA ARG A 141 -14.97 -8.33 -3.59
C ARG A 141 -14.33 -7.25 -2.72
N ASN A 142 -15.06 -6.77 -1.71
CA ASN A 142 -14.59 -5.71 -0.80
C ASN A 142 -13.94 -6.26 0.48
N VAL A 143 -13.76 -7.59 0.60
CA VAL A 143 -13.13 -8.19 1.80
C VAL A 143 -11.63 -8.17 1.65
N VAL A 144 -10.99 -7.22 2.34
CA VAL A 144 -9.53 -7.06 2.42
C VAL A 144 -9.01 -7.89 3.60
N LEU A 145 -7.91 -8.63 3.40
CA LEU A 145 -7.37 -9.57 4.38
C LEU A 145 -6.10 -9.08 5.09
N ARG A 146 -5.42 -8.10 4.51
CA ARG A 146 -4.22 -7.49 5.10
C ARG A 146 -4.31 -5.98 4.96
N VAL A 147 -4.09 -5.28 6.05
CA VAL A 147 -4.16 -3.82 6.11
C VAL A 147 -3.12 -3.28 7.10
N MET A 148 -2.86 -1.99 7.01
CA MET A 148 -2.20 -1.19 8.05
C MET A 148 -3.18 -0.95 9.19
N GLY A 149 -2.71 -0.95 10.44
CA GLY A 149 -3.54 -0.69 11.62
C GLY A 149 -4.08 -1.93 12.32
N ILE A 150 -3.76 -3.13 11.85
CA ILE A 150 -3.97 -4.41 12.56
C ILE A 150 -2.62 -4.93 13.02
N GLN A 151 -2.54 -5.43 14.26
CA GLN A 151 -1.30 -6.03 14.77
C GLN A 151 -0.83 -7.17 13.88
N TRP A 152 0.44 -7.15 13.50
CA TRP A 152 1.06 -8.19 12.69
C TRP A 152 1.90 -9.14 13.56
N ASP A 153 1.73 -10.45 13.36
CA ASP A 153 2.65 -11.45 13.90
C ASP A 153 3.94 -11.50 13.09
N LYS A 154 3.83 -11.23 11.80
CA LYS A 154 4.92 -11.04 10.84
C LYS A 154 4.51 -9.94 9.84
N PRO A 155 5.46 -9.26 9.19
CA PRO A 155 5.13 -8.18 8.26
C PRO A 155 4.05 -8.59 7.26
N ALA A 156 2.98 -7.79 7.17
CA ALA A 156 1.85 -8.04 6.28
C ALA A 156 2.07 -7.46 4.88
N TYR A 157 3.00 -6.52 4.72
CA TYR A 157 3.35 -5.96 3.42
C TYR A 157 4.13 -6.95 2.57
N GLU A 158 4.00 -6.83 1.27
CA GLU A 158 4.70 -7.63 0.27
C GLU A 158 5.61 -6.71 -0.56
N MET A 159 6.90 -7.06 -0.63
CA MET A 159 7.90 -6.35 -1.41
C MET A 159 8.08 -7.04 -2.77
N ALA A 160 8.16 -6.25 -3.83
CA ALA A 160 8.58 -6.74 -5.14
C ALA A 160 10.10 -6.66 -5.29
N ASP A 161 10.65 -7.55 -6.10
CA ASP A 161 12.05 -7.45 -6.53
C ASP A 161 12.27 -6.15 -7.31
N SER A 162 13.43 -5.55 -7.12
CA SER A 162 13.81 -4.33 -7.85
C SER A 162 13.82 -4.57 -9.37
N ILE A 163 13.41 -3.55 -10.10
CA ILE A 163 13.53 -3.54 -11.56
C ILE A 163 14.45 -2.43 -12.02
N LYS A 164 15.22 -2.72 -13.09
CA LYS A 164 16.02 -1.68 -13.76
C LYS A 164 15.10 -0.83 -14.66
N LEU A 165 15.19 0.46 -14.50
CA LEU A 165 14.56 1.42 -15.40
C LEU A 165 15.43 1.54 -16.65
N LYS A 166 14.82 1.38 -17.83
CA LYS A 166 15.48 1.64 -19.10
C LYS A 166 15.13 3.07 -19.53
N LYS A 167 16.16 3.78 -19.98
CA LYS A 167 15.96 5.04 -20.72
C LYS A 167 15.24 4.78 -22.01
#